data_742493973f07a940d2ec98d191655237
#
_entry.id   742493973f07a940d2ec98d191655237
#
_cell.length_a   1.000
_cell.length_b   1.000
_cell.length_c   1.000
_cell.angle_alpha   90.00
_cell.angle_beta   90.00
_cell.angle_gamma   90.00
#
_symmetry.space_group_name_H-M   'P 1'
#
loop_
_entity.id
_entity.type
_entity.pdbx_description
1 polymer ?
#
loop_
_entity_poly.entity_id
_entity_poly.type
_entity_poly.pdbx_seq_one_letter_code
_entity_poly.pdbx_strand_id
1 'polypeptide(L)'
;MTQSIRVAVSTVILTLRRTESGDAVLALPLVLRTREPFADQWALPGGWLTTAESPVDASARTLSETTGLAPSYLEQLYAFGAVDRSPTRVVSIVYWALLRQDDVDAQSEAHRASGRAPENVRWFDIDDLPSLAFDHAKIIEYALWRLRNKVGYSRVAHGFLPSEFTLADLREAYEAILGKSLDPANFRRQVEASGNLLPTDRFRTGSHRPARLYRYNTDVALADRGPLGPEETSIR
;
A
#
# COMPACT_ATOMS: atom_id res chain seq x y z
N MET A 1 13.88 35.65 13.87
CA MET A 1 12.81 35.15 12.94
C MET A 1 12.40 33.78 13.42
N THR A 2 11.14 33.62 13.80
CA THR A 2 10.61 32.31 14.24
C THR A 2 10.49 31.41 12.99
N GLN A 3 11.29 30.38 12.93
CA GLN A 3 11.23 29.43 11.83
C GLN A 3 9.93 28.62 11.97
N SER A 4 8.99 28.80 11.05
CA SER A 4 7.71 28.07 11.08
C SER A 4 7.94 26.60 10.69
N ILE A 5 7.29 25.69 11.43
CA ILE A 5 7.27 24.27 11.09
C ILE A 5 6.20 24.08 10.02
N ARG A 6 6.57 23.49 8.88
CA ARG A 6 5.62 23.14 7.83
C ARG A 6 5.18 21.68 8.00
N VAL A 7 3.92 21.43 7.68
CA VAL A 7 3.37 20.07 7.70
C VAL A 7 3.16 19.60 6.26
N ALA A 8 3.64 18.42 5.97
CA ALA A 8 3.45 17.73 4.70
C ALA A 8 2.74 16.40 4.92
N VAL A 9 2.15 15.85 3.88
CA VAL A 9 1.67 14.47 3.82
C VAL A 9 2.46 13.69 2.78
N SER A 10 2.64 12.40 3.02
CA SER A 10 3.20 11.47 2.06
C SER A 10 2.44 10.16 2.12
N THR A 11 2.36 9.44 1.02
CA THR A 11 1.58 8.20 0.96
C THR A 11 2.43 7.05 0.43
N VAL A 12 2.43 5.92 1.15
CA VAL A 12 3.02 4.65 0.71
C VAL A 12 1.88 3.78 0.18
N ILE A 13 1.82 3.62 -1.13
CA ILE A 13 0.88 2.69 -1.76
C ILE A 13 1.64 1.40 -2.05
N LEU A 14 1.10 0.27 -1.62
CA LEU A 14 1.66 -1.04 -1.92
C LEU A 14 0.66 -1.85 -2.74
N THR A 15 1.16 -2.54 -3.75
CA THR A 15 0.41 -3.54 -4.52
C THR A 15 1.24 -4.78 -4.75
N LEU A 16 0.60 -5.89 -5.09
CA LEU A 16 1.28 -7.10 -5.58
C LEU A 16 1.26 -7.10 -7.10
N ARG A 17 2.44 -7.07 -7.71
CA ARG A 17 2.61 -7.20 -9.15
C ARG A 17 3.20 -8.55 -9.50
N ARG A 18 2.91 -9.02 -10.71
CA ARG A 18 3.58 -10.22 -11.24
C ARG A 18 4.76 -9.83 -12.09
N THR A 19 5.90 -10.46 -11.82
CA THR A 19 7.09 -10.38 -12.67
C THR A 19 6.86 -11.11 -13.98
N GLU A 20 7.78 -10.98 -14.92
CA GLU A 20 7.78 -11.77 -16.17
C GLU A 20 7.85 -13.28 -15.93
N SER A 21 8.51 -13.72 -14.84
CA SER A 21 8.54 -15.12 -14.40
C SER A 21 7.23 -15.59 -13.76
N GLY A 22 6.29 -14.66 -13.48
CA GLY A 22 4.99 -14.95 -12.85
C GLY A 22 5.00 -14.86 -11.32
N ASP A 23 6.14 -14.58 -10.70
CA ASP A 23 6.25 -14.44 -9.25
C ASP A 23 5.56 -13.17 -8.76
N ALA A 24 4.91 -13.24 -7.59
CA ALA A 24 4.31 -12.07 -6.96
C ALA A 24 5.37 -11.29 -6.19
N VAL A 25 5.50 -9.98 -6.48
CA VAL A 25 6.40 -9.06 -5.80
C VAL A 25 5.64 -7.85 -5.29
N LEU A 26 6.08 -7.28 -4.17
CA LEU A 26 5.56 -6.00 -3.71
C LEU A 26 6.12 -4.87 -4.56
N ALA A 27 5.25 -3.95 -4.95
CA ALA A 27 5.63 -2.76 -5.71
C ALA A 27 4.94 -1.51 -5.17
N LEU A 28 5.54 -0.35 -5.43
CA LEU A 28 5.00 0.95 -5.05
C LEU A 28 5.26 2.01 -6.14
N PRO A 29 4.38 3.02 -6.28
CA PRO A 29 4.60 4.13 -7.18
C PRO A 29 5.51 5.18 -6.54
N LEU A 30 6.48 5.65 -7.32
CA LEU A 30 7.29 6.81 -6.98
C LEU A 30 7.06 7.91 -8.01
N VAL A 31 7.27 9.14 -7.58
CA VAL A 31 7.12 10.36 -8.38
C VAL A 31 8.50 10.96 -8.61
N LEU A 32 8.87 11.20 -9.86
CA LEU A 32 10.07 11.94 -10.18
C LEU A 32 9.86 13.44 -9.85
N ARG A 33 10.66 13.98 -8.98
CA ARG A 33 10.54 15.36 -8.53
C ARG A 33 10.97 16.34 -9.62
N THR A 34 10.17 17.38 -9.80
CA THR A 34 10.45 18.45 -10.78
C THR A 34 10.89 19.76 -10.12
N ARG A 35 11.03 19.79 -8.77
CA ARG A 35 11.35 21.01 -8.01
C ARG A 35 12.38 20.74 -6.93
N GLU A 36 13.19 21.75 -6.65
CA GLU A 36 14.11 21.76 -5.51
C GLU A 36 13.36 21.76 -4.15
N PRO A 37 13.95 21.23 -3.11
CA PRO A 37 15.20 20.45 -3.07
C PRO A 37 15.00 19.06 -3.66
N PHE A 38 16.06 18.42 -4.13
CA PHE A 38 16.08 17.09 -4.72
C PHE A 38 15.32 16.97 -6.06
N ALA A 39 15.44 17.97 -6.95
CA ALA A 39 14.98 17.83 -8.33
C ALA A 39 15.61 16.59 -8.98
N ASP A 40 14.89 15.94 -9.89
CA ASP A 40 15.29 14.73 -10.62
C ASP A 40 15.56 13.49 -9.73
N GLN A 41 15.13 13.51 -8.46
CA GLN A 41 15.13 12.34 -7.59
C GLN A 41 13.72 11.77 -7.42
N TRP A 42 13.65 10.47 -7.20
CA TRP A 42 12.40 9.78 -6.92
C TRP A 42 11.93 10.02 -5.48
N ALA A 43 10.63 10.12 -5.29
CA ALA A 43 10.02 10.39 -4.00
C ALA A 43 8.67 9.69 -3.85
N LEU A 44 8.21 9.50 -2.63
CA LEU A 44 6.83 9.11 -2.35
C LEU A 44 5.87 10.20 -2.85
N PRO A 45 4.68 9.80 -3.36
CA PRO A 45 3.59 10.75 -3.59
C PRO A 45 3.27 11.53 -2.34
N GLY A 46 3.01 12.84 -2.46
CA GLY A 46 2.72 13.67 -1.30
C GLY A 46 2.72 15.16 -1.64
N GLY A 47 2.47 15.97 -0.63
CA GLY A 47 2.40 17.42 -0.78
C GLY A 47 2.22 18.15 0.55
N TRP A 48 1.91 19.43 0.47
CA TRP A 48 1.70 20.26 1.64
C TRP A 48 0.29 20.11 2.17
N LEU A 49 0.16 20.04 3.51
CA LEU A 49 -1.11 20.21 4.19
C LEU A 49 -1.52 21.68 4.12
N THR A 50 -2.76 21.93 3.74
CA THR A 50 -3.35 23.28 3.77
C THR A 50 -4.18 23.49 5.04
N THR A 51 -4.57 24.72 5.31
CA THR A 51 -5.39 25.07 6.51
C THR A 51 -6.85 24.66 6.40
N ALA A 52 -7.29 24.25 5.20
CA ALA A 52 -8.70 23.98 4.91
C ALA A 52 -9.03 22.48 4.78
N GLU A 53 -8.08 21.60 5.07
CA GLU A 53 -8.24 20.16 4.89
C GLU A 53 -7.65 19.38 6.07
N SER A 54 -8.16 18.17 6.30
CA SER A 54 -7.57 17.23 7.25
C SER A 54 -6.33 16.54 6.64
N PRO A 55 -5.42 15.97 7.45
CA PRO A 55 -4.27 15.24 6.91
C PRO A 55 -4.63 14.06 6.01
N VAL A 56 -5.73 13.36 6.25
CA VAL A 56 -6.18 12.27 5.39
C VAL A 56 -6.70 12.79 4.05
N ASP A 57 -7.46 13.90 4.05
CA ASP A 57 -7.94 14.52 2.81
C ASP A 57 -6.77 15.06 1.97
N ALA A 58 -5.80 15.72 2.62
CA ALA A 58 -4.57 16.17 1.97
C ALA A 58 -3.80 15.01 1.33
N SER A 59 -3.74 13.86 2.03
CA SER A 59 -3.07 12.66 1.54
C SER A 59 -3.80 12.09 0.32
N ALA A 60 -5.12 11.98 0.39
CA ALA A 60 -5.96 11.51 -0.73
C ALA A 60 -5.85 12.45 -1.95
N ARG A 61 -5.95 13.76 -1.73
CA ARG A 61 -5.82 14.78 -2.79
C ARG A 61 -4.46 14.70 -3.47
N THR A 62 -3.38 14.78 -2.68
CA THR A 62 -2.02 14.79 -3.24
C THR A 62 -1.67 13.49 -3.93
N LEU A 63 -2.17 12.35 -3.44
CA LEU A 63 -2.02 11.06 -4.10
C LEU A 63 -2.74 11.05 -5.46
N SER A 64 -4.00 11.46 -5.49
CA SER A 64 -4.78 11.52 -6.74
C SER A 64 -4.17 12.48 -7.75
N GLU A 65 -3.76 13.68 -7.32
CA GLU A 65 -3.12 14.69 -8.19
C GLU A 65 -1.79 14.21 -8.78
N THR A 66 -1.00 13.44 -8.01
CA THR A 66 0.34 13.04 -8.43
C THR A 66 0.39 11.70 -9.14
N THR A 67 -0.51 10.76 -8.83
CA THR A 67 -0.46 9.39 -9.36
C THR A 67 -1.72 8.97 -10.11
N GLY A 68 -2.80 9.70 -9.95
CA GLY A 68 -4.12 9.29 -10.42
C GLY A 68 -4.77 8.18 -9.60
N LEU A 69 -4.17 7.74 -8.50
CA LEU A 69 -4.71 6.68 -7.65
C LEU A 69 -5.61 7.27 -6.57
N ALA A 70 -6.73 6.59 -6.33
CA ALA A 70 -7.71 6.95 -5.31
C ALA A 70 -8.14 5.71 -4.52
N PRO A 71 -7.36 5.31 -3.50
CA PRO A 71 -7.76 4.23 -2.61
C PRO A 71 -8.98 4.63 -1.79
N SER A 72 -9.89 3.70 -1.56
CA SER A 72 -11.09 3.94 -0.74
C SER A 72 -10.78 4.09 0.75
N TYR A 73 -9.58 3.73 1.18
CA TYR A 73 -9.14 3.77 2.56
C TYR A 73 -7.65 4.08 2.65
N LEU A 74 -7.30 5.01 3.55
CA LEU A 74 -5.93 5.34 3.93
C LEU A 74 -5.77 5.19 5.44
N GLU A 75 -4.80 4.41 5.88
CA GLU A 75 -4.43 4.29 7.30
C GLU A 75 -3.22 5.16 7.59
N GLN A 76 -3.24 5.90 8.69
CA GLN A 76 -2.07 6.66 9.12
C GLN A 76 -0.95 5.69 9.54
N LEU A 77 0.20 5.83 8.90
CA LEU A 77 1.35 5.00 9.19
C LEU A 77 2.12 5.54 10.40
N TYR A 78 2.67 6.75 10.28
CA TYR A 78 3.44 7.43 11.32
C TYR A 78 3.68 8.89 10.96
N ALA A 79 4.18 9.68 11.96
CA ALA A 79 4.64 11.05 11.73
C ALA A 79 6.16 11.12 11.78
N PHE A 80 6.79 11.54 10.69
CA PHE A 80 8.24 11.68 10.56
C PHE A 80 8.63 13.15 10.74
N GLY A 81 9.38 13.45 11.79
CA GLY A 81 9.69 14.83 12.17
C GLY A 81 11.12 15.06 12.66
N ALA A 82 12.11 14.22 12.29
CA ALA A 82 13.51 14.46 12.62
C ALA A 82 13.95 15.83 12.10
N VAL A 83 14.85 16.50 12.84
CA VAL A 83 15.22 17.89 12.55
C VAL A 83 16.00 18.02 11.24
N ASP A 84 16.77 17.01 10.92
CA ASP A 84 17.70 16.92 9.78
C ASP A 84 17.14 16.22 8.55
N ARG A 85 15.84 15.82 8.59
CA ARG A 85 15.23 15.06 7.50
C ARG A 85 15.02 15.84 6.20
N SER A 86 15.05 17.16 6.26
CA SER A 86 14.83 18.06 5.13
C SER A 86 15.59 19.36 5.33
N PRO A 87 16.04 20.05 4.25
CA PRO A 87 16.70 21.35 4.34
C PRO A 87 15.88 22.43 5.05
N THR A 88 14.56 22.30 5.04
CA THR A 88 13.64 23.14 5.80
C THR A 88 12.94 22.33 6.90
N ARG A 89 12.48 22.98 7.96
CA ARG A 89 11.81 22.32 9.10
C ARG A 89 10.44 21.80 8.67
N VAL A 90 10.33 20.48 8.45
CA VAL A 90 9.11 19.80 7.98
C VAL A 90 8.78 18.63 8.90
N VAL A 91 7.49 18.47 9.20
CA VAL A 91 6.92 17.23 9.75
C VAL A 91 6.04 16.62 8.67
N SER A 92 6.27 15.35 8.33
CA SER A 92 5.40 14.61 7.39
C SER A 92 4.52 13.65 8.15
N ILE A 93 3.21 13.77 7.96
CA ILE A 93 2.24 12.74 8.37
C ILE A 93 2.13 11.77 7.21
N VAL A 94 2.50 10.52 7.45
CA VAL A 94 2.54 9.50 6.40
C VAL A 94 1.33 8.60 6.51
N TYR A 95 0.67 8.40 5.38
CA TYR A 95 -0.41 7.43 5.21
C TYR A 95 0.06 6.27 4.35
N TRP A 96 -0.63 5.15 4.44
CA TRP A 96 -0.41 4.01 3.57
C TRP A 96 -1.72 3.35 3.18
N ALA A 97 -1.71 2.66 2.03
CA ALA A 97 -2.81 1.84 1.57
C ALA A 97 -2.28 0.64 0.79
N LEU A 98 -3.07 -0.42 0.78
CA LEU A 98 -2.84 -1.61 0.00
C LEU A 98 -3.88 -1.64 -1.12
N LEU A 99 -3.42 -1.79 -2.35
CA LEU A 99 -4.28 -1.83 -3.52
C LEU A 99 -4.14 -3.16 -4.25
N ARG A 100 -5.24 -3.65 -4.80
CA ARG A 100 -5.21 -4.76 -5.73
C ARG A 100 -4.64 -4.29 -7.07
N GLN A 101 -3.87 -5.15 -7.73
CA GLN A 101 -3.31 -4.81 -9.04
C GLN A 101 -4.40 -4.45 -10.07
N ASP A 102 -5.51 -5.21 -10.07
CA ASP A 102 -6.63 -4.94 -10.98
C ASP A 102 -7.21 -3.51 -10.80
N ASP A 103 -7.30 -3.04 -9.55
CA ASP A 103 -7.80 -1.69 -9.26
C ASP A 103 -6.80 -0.62 -9.70
N VAL A 104 -5.50 -0.89 -9.54
CA VAL A 104 -4.41 -0.02 -10.03
C VAL A 104 -4.44 0.08 -11.55
N ASP A 105 -4.59 -1.05 -12.24
CA ASP A 105 -4.61 -1.10 -13.70
C ASP A 105 -5.84 -0.38 -14.26
N ALA A 106 -7.02 -0.60 -13.67
CA ALA A 106 -8.25 0.06 -14.07
C ALA A 106 -8.18 1.60 -13.90
N GLN A 107 -7.65 2.08 -12.76
CA GLN A 107 -7.47 3.51 -12.51
C GLN A 107 -6.42 4.13 -13.45
N SER A 108 -5.31 3.43 -13.69
CA SER A 108 -4.26 3.88 -14.61
C SER A 108 -4.76 3.96 -16.06
N GLU A 109 -5.59 3.01 -16.49
CA GLU A 109 -6.24 3.01 -17.81
C GLU A 109 -7.20 4.20 -17.96
N ALA A 110 -8.06 4.43 -16.97
CA ALA A 110 -9.00 5.56 -16.97
C ALA A 110 -8.26 6.92 -17.06
N HIS A 111 -7.11 7.06 -16.36
CA HIS A 111 -6.28 8.26 -16.45
C HIS A 111 -5.63 8.44 -17.82
N ARG A 112 -5.12 7.35 -18.42
CA ARG A 112 -4.58 7.39 -19.80
C ARG A 112 -5.65 7.77 -20.81
N ALA A 113 -6.83 7.17 -20.71
CA ALA A 113 -7.95 7.47 -21.61
C ALA A 113 -8.44 8.93 -21.50
N SER A 114 -8.34 9.54 -20.31
CA SER A 114 -8.68 10.96 -20.11
C SER A 114 -7.57 11.95 -20.45
N GLY A 115 -6.39 11.49 -20.89
CA GLY A 115 -5.23 12.32 -21.15
C GLY A 115 -4.59 12.94 -19.90
N ARG A 116 -4.85 12.38 -18.74
CA ARG A 116 -4.36 12.86 -17.45
C ARG A 116 -3.29 11.94 -16.81
N ALA A 117 -2.80 10.96 -17.55
CA ALA A 117 -1.77 10.07 -17.03
C ALA A 117 -0.52 10.86 -16.62
N PRO A 118 -0.04 10.74 -15.39
CA PRO A 118 1.15 11.45 -14.94
C PRO A 118 2.40 10.88 -15.63
N GLU A 119 3.17 11.72 -16.31
CA GLU A 119 4.39 11.30 -17.02
C GLU A 119 5.57 11.01 -16.07
N ASN A 120 5.54 11.56 -14.88
CA ASN A 120 6.61 11.50 -13.90
C ASN A 120 6.36 10.45 -12.80
N VAL A 121 5.47 9.49 -13.00
CA VAL A 121 5.20 8.38 -12.07
C VAL A 121 5.68 7.07 -12.66
N ARG A 122 6.38 6.28 -11.83
CA ARG A 122 6.81 4.92 -12.18
C ARG A 122 6.61 3.99 -11.00
N TRP A 123 6.25 2.76 -11.30
CA TRP A 123 6.18 1.67 -10.33
C TRP A 123 7.54 0.99 -10.19
N PHE A 124 7.93 0.74 -8.97
CA PHE A 124 9.18 0.06 -8.61
C PHE A 124 8.88 -1.12 -7.71
N ASP A 125 9.60 -2.19 -7.91
CA ASP A 125 9.63 -3.29 -6.97
C ASP A 125 10.37 -2.85 -5.71
N ILE A 126 9.91 -3.31 -4.54
CA ILE A 126 10.47 -2.87 -3.26
C ILE A 126 11.93 -3.30 -3.07
N ASP A 127 12.36 -4.36 -3.75
CA ASP A 127 13.73 -4.89 -3.68
C ASP A 127 14.67 -4.21 -4.69
N ASP A 128 14.15 -3.37 -5.60
CA ASP A 128 14.93 -2.63 -6.61
C ASP A 128 14.53 -1.14 -6.65
N LEU A 129 14.62 -0.50 -5.49
CA LEU A 129 14.30 0.92 -5.36
C LEU A 129 15.46 1.81 -5.80
N PRO A 130 15.19 2.89 -6.54
CA PRO A 130 16.19 3.88 -6.89
C PRO A 130 16.61 4.70 -5.66
N SER A 131 17.62 5.56 -5.81
CA SER A 131 17.94 6.57 -4.81
C SER A 131 16.74 7.51 -4.59
N LEU A 132 16.36 7.73 -3.34
CA LEU A 132 15.17 8.48 -2.97
C LEU A 132 15.52 9.83 -2.34
N ALA A 133 14.67 10.83 -2.63
CA ALA A 133 14.73 12.14 -2.01
C ALA A 133 14.41 12.07 -0.50
N PHE A 134 14.96 12.97 0.26
CA PHE A 134 14.74 13.11 1.71
C PHE A 134 15.05 11.81 2.48
N ASP A 135 14.21 11.51 3.45
CA ASP A 135 14.23 10.27 4.24
C ASP A 135 13.19 9.24 3.75
N HIS A 136 12.77 9.32 2.48
CA HIS A 136 11.70 8.47 1.95
C HIS A 136 12.06 6.98 1.97
N ALA A 137 13.34 6.62 1.85
CA ALA A 137 13.79 5.25 2.04
C ALA A 137 13.43 4.72 3.45
N LYS A 138 13.70 5.51 4.50
CA LYS A 138 13.33 5.14 5.88
C LYS A 138 11.83 5.01 6.09
N ILE A 139 11.04 5.85 5.40
CA ILE A 139 9.58 5.75 5.44
C ILE A 139 9.11 4.43 4.83
N ILE A 140 9.65 4.04 3.68
CA ILE A 140 9.32 2.76 3.02
C ILE A 140 9.75 1.58 3.89
N GLU A 141 10.97 1.60 4.43
CA GLU A 141 11.46 0.57 5.35
C GLU A 141 10.53 0.39 6.55
N TYR A 142 10.06 1.49 7.13
CA TYR A 142 9.11 1.45 8.25
C TYR A 142 7.75 0.88 7.82
N ALA A 143 7.24 1.25 6.63
CA ALA A 143 6.00 0.70 6.09
C ALA A 143 6.09 -0.81 5.88
N LEU A 144 7.18 -1.29 5.29
CA LEU A 144 7.43 -2.72 5.08
C LEU A 144 7.59 -3.48 6.40
N TRP A 145 8.32 -2.91 7.36
CA TRP A 145 8.41 -3.48 8.70
C TRP A 145 7.02 -3.63 9.34
N ARG A 146 6.19 -2.59 9.26
CA ARG A 146 4.83 -2.62 9.82
C ARG A 146 3.95 -3.64 9.10
N LEU A 147 4.01 -3.72 7.76
CA LEU A 147 3.29 -4.71 6.96
C LEU A 147 3.68 -6.13 7.36
N ARG A 148 4.97 -6.43 7.44
CA ARG A 148 5.50 -7.75 7.82
C ARG A 148 5.08 -8.15 9.23
N ASN A 149 5.03 -7.22 10.16
CA ASN A 149 4.55 -7.50 11.52
C ASN A 149 3.03 -7.72 11.56
N LYS A 150 2.26 -6.95 10.79
CA LYS A 150 0.79 -7.10 10.75
C LYS A 150 0.33 -8.39 10.07
N VAL A 151 1.05 -8.89 9.07
CA VAL A 151 0.58 -10.03 8.26
C VAL A 151 0.36 -11.30 9.08
N GLY A 152 1.07 -11.47 10.18
CA GLY A 152 0.97 -12.65 11.04
C GLY A 152 -0.32 -12.73 11.88
N TYR A 153 -1.00 -11.62 12.14
CA TYR A 153 -2.15 -11.54 13.04
C TYR A 153 -3.33 -10.71 12.51
N SER A 154 -3.22 -10.16 11.33
CA SER A 154 -4.22 -9.27 10.76
C SER A 154 -4.67 -9.72 9.36
N ARG A 155 -5.74 -9.11 8.86
CA ARG A 155 -6.23 -9.32 7.48
C ARG A 155 -5.46 -8.48 6.45
N VAL A 156 -4.28 -7.96 6.80
CA VAL A 156 -3.58 -6.99 5.96
C VAL A 156 -3.35 -7.52 4.53
N ALA A 157 -3.07 -8.81 4.36
CA ALA A 157 -2.93 -9.43 3.04
C ALA A 157 -4.22 -9.37 2.19
N HIS A 158 -5.39 -9.17 2.81
CA HIS A 158 -6.66 -9.00 2.09
C HIS A 158 -6.64 -7.76 1.17
N GLY A 159 -5.92 -6.71 1.56
CA GLY A 159 -5.81 -5.50 0.73
C GLY A 159 -5.24 -5.75 -0.68
N PHE A 160 -4.54 -6.87 -0.87
CA PHE A 160 -3.97 -7.26 -2.16
C PHE A 160 -4.84 -8.24 -2.96
N LEU A 161 -5.84 -8.85 -2.35
CA LEU A 161 -6.59 -9.96 -2.93
C LEU A 161 -8.02 -9.56 -3.31
N PRO A 162 -8.63 -10.22 -4.29
CA PRO A 162 -10.04 -10.08 -4.57
C PRO A 162 -10.89 -10.58 -3.39
N SER A 163 -12.20 -10.30 -3.42
CA SER A 163 -13.13 -10.73 -2.37
C SER A 163 -13.19 -12.25 -2.20
N GLU A 164 -12.93 -13.00 -3.28
CA GLU A 164 -12.78 -14.46 -3.26
C GLU A 164 -11.45 -14.83 -3.90
N PHE A 165 -10.69 -15.68 -3.24
CA PHE A 165 -9.32 -16.06 -3.61
C PHE A 165 -9.05 -17.51 -3.26
N THR A 166 -8.01 -18.11 -3.84
CA THR A 166 -7.53 -19.44 -3.47
C THR A 166 -6.51 -19.35 -2.32
N LEU A 167 -6.27 -20.48 -1.63
CA LEU A 167 -5.18 -20.53 -0.65
C LEU A 167 -3.80 -20.34 -1.29
N ALA A 168 -3.66 -20.63 -2.58
CA ALA A 168 -2.42 -20.35 -3.31
C ALA A 168 -2.21 -18.84 -3.46
N ASP A 169 -3.23 -18.08 -3.87
CA ASP A 169 -3.15 -16.61 -3.99
C ASP A 169 -2.79 -15.98 -2.63
N LEU A 170 -3.41 -16.46 -1.56
CA LEU A 170 -3.11 -15.97 -0.22
C LEU A 170 -1.68 -16.29 0.20
N ARG A 171 -1.20 -17.51 -0.07
CA ARG A 171 0.18 -17.90 0.22
C ARG A 171 1.18 -17.05 -0.56
N GLU A 172 0.97 -16.85 -1.85
CA GLU A 172 1.81 -15.97 -2.68
C GLU A 172 1.87 -14.54 -2.11
N ALA A 173 0.73 -13.99 -1.65
CA ALA A 173 0.71 -12.69 -1.01
C ALA A 173 1.56 -12.67 0.28
N TYR A 174 1.45 -13.70 1.12
CA TYR A 174 2.28 -13.83 2.32
C TYR A 174 3.77 -13.97 1.98
N GLU A 175 4.11 -14.78 0.98
CA GLU A 175 5.49 -14.98 0.53
C GLU A 175 6.12 -13.68 0.04
N ALA A 176 5.39 -12.90 -0.79
CA ALA A 176 5.82 -11.60 -1.27
C ALA A 176 6.01 -10.58 -0.12
N ILE A 177 5.10 -10.54 0.85
CA ILE A 177 5.21 -9.64 2.02
C ILE A 177 6.41 -10.02 2.89
N LEU A 178 6.60 -11.31 3.16
CA LEU A 178 7.62 -11.82 4.06
C LEU A 178 9.01 -11.92 3.41
N GLY A 179 9.07 -11.90 2.07
CA GLY A 179 10.30 -12.11 1.31
C GLY A 179 10.88 -13.54 1.46
N LYS A 180 10.01 -14.54 1.68
CA LYS A 180 10.43 -15.95 1.86
C LYS A 180 9.35 -16.92 1.43
N SER A 181 9.74 -18.08 0.94
CA SER A 181 8.84 -19.18 0.60
C SER A 181 8.21 -19.79 1.86
N LEU A 182 6.97 -20.22 1.73
CA LEU A 182 6.20 -20.89 2.79
C LEU A 182 5.83 -22.30 2.33
N ASP A 183 5.98 -23.28 3.22
CA ASP A 183 5.53 -24.65 2.96
C ASP A 183 4.01 -24.68 2.75
N PRO A 184 3.52 -25.15 1.59
CA PRO A 184 2.10 -25.08 1.25
C PRO A 184 1.20 -25.86 2.22
N ALA A 185 1.65 -27.03 2.70
CA ALA A 185 0.84 -27.86 3.57
C ALA A 185 0.73 -27.25 4.98
N ASN A 186 1.84 -26.74 5.50
CA ASN A 186 1.85 -26.06 6.80
C ASN A 186 1.05 -24.76 6.77
N PHE A 187 1.23 -23.94 5.72
CA PHE A 187 0.47 -22.71 5.53
C PHE A 187 -1.04 -22.99 5.51
N ARG A 188 -1.47 -23.95 4.68
CA ARG A 188 -2.87 -24.36 4.61
C ARG A 188 -3.42 -24.74 5.97
N ARG A 189 -2.72 -25.62 6.69
CA ARG A 189 -3.14 -26.08 8.03
C ARG A 189 -3.29 -24.92 9.02
N GLN A 190 -2.33 -23.98 9.03
CA GLN A 190 -2.38 -22.80 9.91
C GLN A 190 -3.55 -21.89 9.59
N VAL A 191 -3.77 -21.60 8.32
CA VAL A 191 -4.84 -20.71 7.86
C VAL A 191 -6.22 -21.33 8.12
N GLU A 192 -6.39 -22.62 7.84
CA GLU A 192 -7.66 -23.33 8.12
C GLU A 192 -7.93 -23.38 9.63
N ALA A 193 -6.91 -23.60 10.46
CA ALA A 193 -7.04 -23.61 11.91
C ALA A 193 -7.34 -22.24 12.53
N SER A 194 -6.99 -21.14 11.85
CA SER A 194 -7.22 -19.78 12.38
C SER A 194 -8.68 -19.36 12.42
N GLY A 195 -9.56 -20.01 11.65
CA GLY A 195 -10.98 -19.62 11.50
C GLY A 195 -11.21 -18.30 10.75
N ASN A 196 -10.14 -17.68 10.25
CA ASN A 196 -10.21 -16.37 9.57
C ASN A 196 -10.75 -16.45 8.13
N LEU A 197 -10.85 -17.65 7.57
CA LEU A 197 -11.34 -17.88 6.21
C LEU A 197 -12.59 -18.76 6.22
N LEU A 198 -13.53 -18.42 5.37
CA LEU A 198 -14.71 -19.22 5.09
C LEU A 198 -14.58 -19.82 3.70
N PRO A 199 -14.68 -21.15 3.53
CA PRO A 199 -14.74 -21.75 2.20
C PRO A 199 -16.04 -21.37 1.51
N THR A 200 -15.98 -21.18 0.19
CA THR A 200 -17.17 -20.97 -0.66
C THR A 200 -17.49 -22.27 -1.41
N ASP A 201 -18.67 -22.30 -2.06
CA ASP A 201 -19.03 -23.41 -2.96
C ASP A 201 -18.50 -23.19 -4.39
N ARG A 202 -17.66 -22.18 -4.59
CA ARG A 202 -17.07 -21.81 -5.89
C ARG A 202 -15.65 -22.34 -6.01
N PHE A 203 -15.28 -22.64 -7.25
CA PHE A 203 -13.94 -23.14 -7.59
C PHE A 203 -13.38 -22.33 -8.76
N ARG A 204 -12.09 -22.03 -8.71
CA ARG A 204 -11.34 -21.54 -9.85
C ARG A 204 -10.93 -22.75 -10.69
N THR A 205 -11.40 -22.78 -11.95
CA THR A 205 -11.01 -23.79 -12.93
C THR A 205 -9.91 -23.24 -13.83
N GLY A 206 -8.99 -24.08 -14.27
CA GLY A 206 -7.88 -23.75 -15.15
C GLY A 206 -7.20 -25.01 -15.66
N SER A 207 -5.95 -24.91 -16.09
CA SER A 207 -5.14 -26.06 -16.57
C SER A 207 -4.81 -27.08 -15.47
N HIS A 208 -5.02 -26.74 -14.21
CA HIS A 208 -4.76 -27.59 -13.05
C HIS A 208 -6.05 -28.03 -12.36
N ARG A 209 -5.91 -28.90 -11.35
CA ARG A 209 -7.04 -29.33 -10.51
C ARG A 209 -7.81 -28.10 -9.98
N PRO A 210 -9.17 -28.11 -10.06
CA PRO A 210 -9.99 -27.01 -9.55
C PRO A 210 -9.62 -26.63 -8.11
N ALA A 211 -9.33 -25.35 -7.88
CA ALA A 211 -8.97 -24.80 -6.58
C ALA A 211 -10.18 -24.14 -5.93
N ARG A 212 -10.49 -24.55 -4.70
CA ARG A 212 -11.60 -23.96 -3.95
C ARG A 212 -11.33 -22.48 -3.65
N LEU A 213 -12.36 -21.64 -3.77
CA LEU A 213 -12.30 -20.24 -3.38
C LEU A 213 -12.69 -20.08 -1.91
N TYR A 214 -12.06 -19.11 -1.28
CA TYR A 214 -12.27 -18.71 0.10
C TYR A 214 -12.55 -17.21 0.16
N ARG A 215 -13.25 -16.78 1.20
CA ARG A 215 -13.40 -15.37 1.57
C ARG A 215 -13.00 -15.15 3.02
N TYR A 216 -12.67 -13.94 3.38
CA TYR A 216 -12.42 -13.63 4.79
C TYR A 216 -13.69 -13.72 5.62
N ASN A 217 -13.54 -14.25 6.84
CA ASN A 217 -14.59 -14.28 7.84
C ASN A 217 -14.70 -12.90 8.49
N THR A 218 -15.73 -12.13 8.14
CA THR A 218 -15.96 -10.77 8.67
C THR A 218 -16.43 -10.77 10.13
N ASP A 219 -16.92 -11.92 10.64
CA ASP A 219 -17.45 -12.03 12.00
C ASP A 219 -16.35 -12.17 13.05
N VAL A 220 -15.13 -12.52 12.63
CA VAL A 220 -13.98 -12.55 13.53
C VAL A 220 -13.47 -11.14 13.76
N ALA A 221 -13.63 -10.64 15.00
CA ALA A 221 -13.04 -9.37 15.40
C ALA A 221 -11.51 -9.49 15.46
N LEU A 222 -10.80 -8.84 14.56
CA LEU A 222 -9.35 -8.75 14.59
C LEU A 222 -8.92 -7.45 15.28
N ALA A 223 -7.72 -7.49 15.87
CA ALA A 223 -7.08 -6.34 16.54
C ALA A 223 -6.70 -5.19 15.58
N ASP A 224 -7.22 -5.21 14.36
CA ASP A 224 -6.92 -4.22 13.30
C ASP A 224 -7.63 -2.89 13.47
N ARG A 225 -8.61 -2.82 14.36
CA ARG A 225 -9.33 -1.58 14.63
C ARG A 225 -8.52 -0.77 15.63
N GLY A 226 -7.87 0.29 15.15
CA GLY A 226 -7.33 1.32 16.04
C GLY A 226 -8.42 1.96 16.91
N PRO A 227 -8.04 2.81 17.87
CA PRO A 227 -8.98 3.50 18.77
C PRO A 227 -9.94 4.45 18.04
N LEU A 228 -9.62 4.83 16.80
CA LEU A 228 -10.49 5.62 15.93
C LEU A 228 -11.31 4.67 15.07
N GLY A 229 -12.63 4.86 15.07
CA GLY A 229 -13.55 4.05 14.27
C GLY A 229 -13.35 4.24 12.75
N PRO A 230 -13.94 3.37 11.92
CA PRO A 230 -13.78 3.42 10.46
C PRO A 230 -14.31 4.72 9.83
N GLU A 231 -15.17 5.46 10.51
CA GLU A 231 -15.76 6.72 10.01
C GLU A 231 -14.75 7.88 9.99
N GLU A 232 -13.72 7.87 10.84
CA GLU A 232 -12.74 8.96 10.92
C GLU A 232 -11.55 8.79 9.97
N THR A 233 -11.40 7.60 9.36
CA THR A 233 -10.31 7.28 8.43
C THR A 233 -10.78 7.13 6.98
N SER A 234 -12.09 7.14 6.74
CA SER A 234 -12.66 7.09 5.39
C SER A 234 -12.48 8.42 4.65
N ILE A 235 -12.04 8.36 3.43
CA ILE A 235 -11.96 9.50 2.50
C ILE A 235 -13.40 9.87 2.11
N ARG A 236 -13.77 11.13 2.26
CA ARG A 236 -15.04 11.71 1.82
C ARG A 236 -15.01 12.07 0.34
#